data_e9749575368a502449f5c72531c1ac2b
#
_entry.id   e9749575368a502449f5c72531c1ac2b
#
_cell.length_a   1.000
_cell.length_b   1.000
_cell.length_c   1.000
_cell.angle_alpha   90.00
_cell.angle_beta   90.00
_cell.angle_gamma   90.00
#
_symmetry.space_group_name_H-M   'P 1'
#
loop_
_entity.id
_entity.type
_entity.pdbx_description
1 polymer ?
#
loop_
_entity_poly.entity_id
_entity_poly.type
_entity_poly.pdbx_seq_one_letter_code
_entity_poly.pdbx_strand_id
1 'polypeptide(L)'
;MQVLFARHQLRVYRFVLRLVGNQAVAEDLISEVFLDVWRQADRFEGRSAVSTWLLAIARFKALSSMRRKPDEELDDEMAGAIEDTSDNPEVAVQKKDKGAALRKCLEVLSPEHREVIDLVYYHEKSVEEVAEIVGIPEATVKTRMFYARKRLSELLKAAGIDRGWP
;
A
#
# COMPACT_ATOMS: atom_id res chain seq x y z
N MET A 1 -0.65 23.21 -3.80
CA MET A 1 -1.52 22.06 -3.42
C MET A 1 -1.99 21.24 -4.60
N GLN A 2 -2.45 21.82 -5.71
CA GLN A 2 -2.88 21.07 -6.90
C GLN A 2 -1.80 20.17 -7.49
N VAL A 3 -0.57 20.64 -7.56
CA VAL A 3 0.57 19.86 -8.07
C VAL A 3 0.87 18.68 -7.16
N LEU A 4 0.84 18.89 -5.86
CA LEU A 4 1.06 17.83 -4.86
C LEU A 4 -0.02 16.76 -4.96
N PHE A 5 -1.28 17.16 -5.02
CA PHE A 5 -2.42 16.27 -5.19
C PHE A 5 -2.32 15.46 -6.48
N ALA A 6 -2.10 16.13 -7.62
CA ALA A 6 -1.99 15.47 -8.92
C ALA A 6 -0.86 14.44 -8.96
N ARG A 7 0.27 14.74 -8.30
CA ARG A 7 1.46 13.89 -8.30
C ARG A 7 1.32 12.65 -7.41
N HIS A 8 0.64 12.78 -6.27
CA HIS A 8 0.64 11.76 -5.22
C HIS A 8 -0.71 11.07 -4.98
N GLN A 9 -1.82 11.60 -5.50
CA GLN A 9 -3.16 11.11 -5.17
C GLN A 9 -3.34 9.61 -5.45
N LEU A 10 -2.86 9.12 -6.59
CA LEU A 10 -3.08 7.73 -6.99
C LEU A 10 -2.35 6.75 -6.07
N ARG A 11 -1.10 7.04 -5.74
CA ARG A 11 -0.31 6.19 -4.85
C ARG A 11 -0.88 6.17 -3.43
N VAL A 12 -1.26 7.33 -2.91
CA VAL A 12 -1.88 7.44 -1.59
C VAL A 12 -3.23 6.73 -1.58
N TYR A 13 -4.04 6.91 -2.63
CA TYR A 13 -5.33 6.22 -2.78
C TYR A 13 -5.16 4.69 -2.76
N ARG A 14 -4.23 4.15 -3.54
CA ARG A 14 -3.95 2.71 -3.56
C ARG A 14 -3.52 2.18 -2.20
N PHE A 15 -2.69 2.93 -1.48
CA PHE A 15 -2.26 2.56 -0.14
C PHE A 15 -3.44 2.52 0.84
N VAL A 16 -4.27 3.55 0.83
CA VAL A 16 -5.48 3.61 1.67
C VAL A 16 -6.45 2.49 1.31
N LEU A 17 -6.69 2.26 0.02
CA LEU A 17 -7.59 1.21 -0.46
C LEU A 17 -7.16 -0.17 0.02
N ARG A 18 -5.88 -0.47 -0.01
CA ARG A 18 -5.35 -1.75 0.49
C ARG A 18 -5.52 -1.90 2.00
N LEU A 19 -5.47 -0.81 2.75
CA LEU A 19 -5.70 -0.84 4.20
C LEU A 19 -7.16 -1.03 4.55
N VAL A 20 -8.06 -0.29 3.91
CA VAL A 20 -9.49 -0.27 4.28
C VAL A 20 -10.34 -1.27 3.49
N GLY A 21 -9.93 -1.65 2.30
CA GLY A 21 -10.62 -2.64 1.47
C GLY A 21 -11.95 -2.19 0.87
N ASN A 22 -12.29 -0.90 0.96
CA ASN A 22 -13.56 -0.35 0.46
C ASN A 22 -13.28 0.91 -0.34
N GLN A 23 -13.73 0.95 -1.60
CA GLN A 23 -13.47 2.05 -2.52
C GLN A 23 -14.10 3.36 -2.05
N ALA A 24 -15.35 3.34 -1.61
CA ALA A 24 -16.06 4.55 -1.16
C ALA A 24 -15.37 5.17 0.07
N VAL A 25 -14.97 4.34 1.03
CA VAL A 25 -14.24 4.77 2.22
C VAL A 25 -12.87 5.33 1.83
N ALA A 26 -12.16 4.69 0.90
CA ALA A 26 -10.86 5.16 0.44
C ALA A 26 -10.96 6.51 -0.26
N GLU A 27 -11.98 6.74 -1.08
CA GLU A 27 -12.23 8.03 -1.75
C GLU A 27 -12.47 9.16 -0.75
N ASP A 28 -13.29 8.90 0.27
CA ASP A 28 -13.55 9.86 1.34
C ASP A 28 -12.27 10.16 2.14
N LEU A 29 -11.49 9.13 2.46
CA LEU A 29 -10.24 9.28 3.21
C LEU A 29 -9.19 10.07 2.43
N ILE A 30 -9.11 9.90 1.11
CA ILE A 30 -8.18 10.67 0.27
C ILE A 30 -8.45 12.17 0.39
N SER A 31 -9.71 12.56 0.35
CA SER A 31 -10.10 13.97 0.52
C SER A 31 -9.68 14.50 1.91
N GLU A 32 -9.91 13.72 2.96
CA GLU A 32 -9.51 14.07 4.32
C GLU A 32 -7.99 14.15 4.47
N VAL A 33 -7.24 13.22 3.88
CA VAL A 33 -5.77 13.20 3.92
C VAL A 33 -5.20 14.49 3.32
N PHE A 34 -5.63 14.85 2.12
CA PHE A 34 -5.11 16.04 1.45
C PHE A 34 -5.57 17.33 2.10
N LEU A 35 -6.75 17.35 2.72
CA LEU A 35 -7.20 18.47 3.53
C LEU A 35 -6.30 18.67 4.75
N ASP A 36 -5.96 17.59 5.44
CA ASP A 36 -5.02 17.63 6.57
C ASP A 36 -3.61 18.02 6.14
N VAL A 37 -3.16 17.53 5.00
CA VAL A 37 -1.88 17.92 4.41
C VAL A 37 -1.84 19.43 4.18
N TRP A 38 -2.89 19.99 3.63
CA TRP A 38 -2.98 21.44 3.44
C TRP A 38 -2.92 22.20 4.76
N ARG A 39 -3.67 21.76 5.77
CA ARG A 39 -3.68 22.39 7.10
C ARG A 39 -2.32 22.32 7.79
N GLN A 40 -1.56 21.26 7.53
CA GLN A 40 -0.28 20.97 8.19
C GLN A 40 0.94 21.31 7.31
N ALA A 41 0.73 21.88 6.14
CA ALA A 41 1.83 22.20 5.20
C ALA A 41 2.94 23.03 5.84
N ASP A 42 2.58 23.97 6.70
CA ASP A 42 3.54 24.84 7.41
C ASP A 42 4.40 24.08 8.42
N ARG A 43 3.93 22.91 8.87
CA ARG A 43 4.63 22.07 9.86
C ARG A 43 5.57 21.05 9.23
N PHE A 44 5.54 20.92 7.91
CA PHE A 44 6.44 20.03 7.20
C PHE A 44 7.86 20.61 7.22
N GLU A 45 8.77 19.93 7.92
CA GLU A 45 10.14 20.40 8.16
C GLU A 45 11.16 19.87 7.14
N GLY A 46 10.73 19.07 6.16
CA GLY A 46 11.62 18.51 5.16
C GLY A 46 12.56 17.41 5.64
N ARG A 47 12.31 16.82 6.81
CA ARG A 47 13.15 15.75 7.36
C ARG A 47 12.98 14.43 6.64
N SER A 48 11.85 14.23 5.99
CA SER A 48 11.55 13.04 5.19
C SER A 48 11.07 13.48 3.80
N ALA A 49 11.02 12.54 2.85
CA ALA A 49 10.41 12.78 1.56
C ALA A 49 8.92 13.11 1.73
N VAL A 50 8.39 13.97 0.86
CA VAL A 50 6.97 14.35 0.88
C VAL A 50 6.07 13.12 0.81
N SER A 51 6.39 12.16 -0.05
CA SER A 51 5.62 10.92 -0.17
C SER A 51 5.58 10.10 1.12
N THR A 52 6.68 10.05 1.87
CA THR A 52 6.75 9.37 3.17
C THR A 52 5.84 10.06 4.19
N TRP A 53 5.89 11.37 4.25
CA TRP A 53 5.01 12.17 5.10
C TRP A 53 3.53 11.97 4.77
N LEU A 54 3.18 11.98 3.47
CA LEU A 54 1.81 11.75 3.02
C LEU A 54 1.31 10.35 3.38
N LEU A 55 2.13 9.33 3.21
CA LEU A 55 1.78 7.95 3.55
C LEU A 55 1.59 7.77 5.07
N ALA A 56 2.38 8.44 5.89
CA ALA A 56 2.22 8.42 7.35
C ALA A 56 0.87 9.01 7.77
N ILE A 57 0.50 10.16 7.21
CA ILE A 57 -0.81 10.80 7.47
C ILE A 57 -1.94 9.89 6.98
N ALA A 58 -1.83 9.36 5.78
CA ALA A 58 -2.83 8.48 5.18
C ALA A 58 -3.05 7.22 6.02
N ARG A 59 -1.96 6.61 6.50
CA ARG A 59 -2.04 5.45 7.37
C ARG A 59 -2.77 5.74 8.67
N PHE A 60 -2.44 6.84 9.31
CA PHE A 60 -3.11 7.27 10.55
C PHE A 60 -4.61 7.45 10.31
N LYS A 61 -5.00 8.12 9.25
CA LYS A 61 -6.41 8.34 8.88
C LYS A 61 -7.14 7.03 8.60
N ALA A 62 -6.53 6.15 7.83
CA ALA A 62 -7.11 4.86 7.47
C ALA A 62 -7.35 3.99 8.70
N LEU A 63 -6.35 3.86 9.58
CA LEU A 63 -6.48 3.07 10.82
C LEU A 63 -7.50 3.68 11.78
N SER A 64 -7.57 5.00 11.87
CA SER A 64 -8.59 5.69 12.69
C SER A 64 -10.00 5.42 12.18
N SER A 65 -10.18 5.43 10.86
CA SER A 65 -11.46 5.10 10.23
C SER A 65 -11.90 3.66 10.52
N MET A 66 -10.97 2.71 10.45
CA MET A 66 -11.24 1.29 10.73
C MET A 66 -11.62 1.05 12.19
N ARG A 67 -11.05 1.81 13.12
CA ARG A 67 -11.43 1.73 14.55
C ARG A 67 -12.83 2.24 14.82
N ARG A 68 -13.30 3.23 14.04
CA ARG A 68 -14.63 3.84 14.21
C ARG A 68 -15.75 2.98 13.66
N LYS A 69 -15.47 2.13 12.64
CA LYS A 69 -16.46 1.31 11.92
C LYS A 69 -15.97 -0.13 11.80
N PRO A 70 -15.88 -0.88 12.93
CA PRO A 70 -15.34 -2.25 12.89
C PRO A 70 -16.21 -3.26 12.15
N ASP A 71 -17.50 -2.94 11.91
CA ASP A 71 -18.51 -3.87 11.40
C ASP A 71 -18.82 -3.72 9.89
N GLU A 72 -18.16 -2.81 9.18
CA GLU A 72 -18.31 -2.74 7.73
C GLU A 72 -17.52 -3.86 7.06
N GLU A 73 -18.24 -4.74 6.34
CA GLU A 73 -17.60 -5.81 5.58
C GLU A 73 -16.63 -5.25 4.54
N LEU A 74 -15.46 -5.85 4.48
CA LEU A 74 -14.47 -5.53 3.46
C LEU A 74 -14.99 -5.99 2.10
N ASP A 75 -15.12 -5.06 1.17
CA ASP A 75 -15.51 -5.37 -0.21
C ASP A 75 -14.25 -5.76 -1.00
N ASP A 76 -13.93 -7.06 -0.95
CA ASP A 76 -12.71 -7.61 -1.55
C ASP A 76 -12.70 -7.51 -3.10
N GLU A 77 -13.86 -7.35 -3.73
CA GLU A 77 -13.96 -7.31 -5.19
C GLU A 77 -13.35 -6.05 -5.81
N MET A 78 -13.32 -4.95 -5.07
CA MET A 78 -12.89 -3.65 -5.59
C MET A 78 -11.38 -3.39 -5.49
N ALA A 79 -10.68 -4.11 -4.62
CA ALA A 79 -9.24 -3.88 -4.39
C ALA A 79 -8.35 -4.25 -5.60
N GLY A 80 -8.86 -5.05 -6.54
CA GLY A 80 -8.14 -5.46 -7.74
C GLY A 80 -8.41 -4.64 -9.00
N ALA A 81 -9.28 -3.63 -8.95
CA ALA A 81 -9.82 -2.97 -10.14
C ALA A 81 -8.93 -1.86 -10.74
N ILE A 82 -7.84 -1.51 -10.10
CA ILE A 82 -6.95 -0.45 -10.57
C ILE A 82 -5.85 -1.07 -11.43
N GLU A 83 -6.04 -1.05 -12.74
CA GLU A 83 -5.08 -1.56 -13.70
C GLU A 83 -4.22 -0.44 -14.29
N ASP A 84 -2.94 -0.73 -14.44
CA ASP A 84 -2.04 0.11 -15.22
C ASP A 84 -2.14 -0.31 -16.68
N THR A 85 -2.70 0.55 -17.55
CA THR A 85 -3.04 0.23 -18.94
C THR A 85 -1.93 0.51 -19.94
N SER A 86 -0.69 0.70 -19.50
CA SER A 86 0.42 1.14 -20.37
C SER A 86 1.09 0.03 -21.18
N ASP A 87 0.66 -1.23 -21.07
CA ASP A 87 1.31 -2.37 -21.70
C ASP A 87 0.61 -2.90 -22.97
N ASN A 88 1.39 -3.56 -23.82
CA ASN A 88 0.93 -4.32 -24.98
C ASN A 88 -0.08 -5.40 -24.55
N PRO A 89 -1.21 -5.64 -25.31
CA PRO A 89 -2.26 -6.59 -24.94
C PRO A 89 -1.79 -8.00 -24.58
N GLU A 90 -0.84 -8.57 -25.29
CA GLU A 90 -0.31 -9.92 -24.98
C GLU A 90 0.49 -9.94 -23.69
N VAL A 91 1.35 -8.94 -23.50
CA VAL A 91 2.14 -8.76 -22.28
C VAL A 91 1.21 -8.41 -21.11
N ALA A 92 0.17 -7.61 -21.37
CA ALA A 92 -0.84 -7.25 -20.36
C ALA A 92 -1.61 -8.47 -19.86
N VAL A 93 -2.00 -9.43 -20.74
CA VAL A 93 -2.69 -10.66 -20.34
C VAL A 93 -1.81 -11.54 -19.46
N GLN A 94 -0.54 -11.77 -19.86
CA GLN A 94 0.41 -12.54 -19.05
C GLN A 94 0.72 -11.87 -17.72
N LYS A 95 0.86 -10.55 -17.70
CA LYS A 95 1.04 -9.78 -16.47
C LYS A 95 -0.21 -9.79 -15.58
N LYS A 96 -1.40 -9.78 -16.18
CA LYS A 96 -2.67 -9.88 -15.44
C LYS A 96 -2.77 -11.20 -14.69
N ASP A 97 -2.45 -12.33 -15.33
CA ASP A 97 -2.50 -13.64 -14.69
C ASP A 97 -1.49 -13.76 -13.55
N LYS A 98 -0.25 -13.30 -13.78
CA LYS A 98 0.78 -13.23 -12.74
C LYS A 98 0.41 -12.25 -11.63
N GLY A 99 -0.12 -11.09 -12.01
CA GLY A 99 -0.57 -10.07 -11.08
C GLY A 99 -1.74 -10.55 -10.21
N ALA A 100 -2.70 -11.29 -10.80
CA ALA A 100 -3.81 -11.86 -10.05
C ALA A 100 -3.35 -12.91 -9.04
N ALA A 101 -2.41 -13.80 -9.45
CA ALA A 101 -1.82 -14.79 -8.56
C ALA A 101 -1.02 -14.13 -7.43
N LEU A 102 -0.25 -13.10 -7.75
CA LEU A 102 0.51 -12.34 -6.75
C LEU A 102 -0.43 -11.66 -5.74
N ARG A 103 -1.52 -11.05 -6.21
CA ARG A 103 -2.52 -10.43 -5.33
C ARG A 103 -3.15 -11.44 -4.38
N LYS A 104 -3.51 -12.62 -4.87
CA LYS A 104 -4.03 -13.70 -4.03
C LYS A 104 -3.03 -14.14 -2.97
N CYS A 105 -1.76 -14.25 -3.34
CA CYS A 105 -0.70 -14.57 -2.39
C CYS A 105 -0.53 -13.48 -1.32
N LEU A 106 -0.61 -12.21 -1.72
CA LEU A 106 -0.54 -11.07 -0.79
C LEU A 106 -1.72 -11.04 0.17
N GLU A 107 -2.92 -11.43 -0.26
CA GLU A 107 -4.11 -11.51 0.60
C GLU A 107 -3.97 -12.56 1.71
N VAL A 108 -3.20 -13.62 1.47
CA VAL A 108 -2.95 -14.66 2.47
C VAL A 108 -1.98 -14.20 3.56
N LEU A 109 -1.13 -13.22 3.25
CA LEU A 109 -0.20 -12.64 4.24
C LEU A 109 -0.98 -11.94 5.36
N SER A 110 -0.40 -11.91 6.57
CA SER A 110 -0.92 -11.05 7.63
C SER A 110 -0.95 -9.58 7.19
N PRO A 111 -1.87 -8.74 7.72
CA PRO A 111 -1.90 -7.32 7.38
C PRO A 111 -0.56 -6.62 7.57
N GLU A 112 0.17 -6.94 8.62
CA GLU A 112 1.49 -6.38 8.94
C GLU A 112 2.54 -6.74 7.90
N HIS A 113 2.56 -7.99 7.45
CA HIS A 113 3.47 -8.45 6.40
C HIS A 113 3.13 -7.85 5.05
N ARG A 114 1.84 -7.81 4.72
CA ARG A 114 1.34 -7.20 3.48
C ARG A 114 1.71 -5.73 3.38
N GLU A 115 1.56 -5.00 4.46
CA GLU A 115 1.86 -3.57 4.54
C GLU A 115 3.34 -3.28 4.25
N VAL A 116 4.26 -4.01 4.87
CA VAL A 116 5.70 -3.78 4.64
C VAL A 116 6.12 -4.17 3.23
N ILE A 117 5.55 -5.23 2.67
CA ILE A 117 5.79 -5.62 1.27
C ILE A 117 5.31 -4.51 0.33
N ASP A 118 4.12 -3.98 0.55
CA ASP A 118 3.54 -2.90 -0.25
C ASP A 118 4.40 -1.64 -0.20
N LEU A 119 4.82 -1.23 0.99
CA LEU A 119 5.63 -0.03 1.17
C LEU A 119 7.02 -0.15 0.52
N VAL A 120 7.66 -1.29 0.65
CA VAL A 120 9.01 -1.50 0.10
C VAL A 120 8.98 -1.65 -1.42
N TYR A 121 8.08 -2.48 -1.96
CA TYR A 121 8.10 -2.82 -3.39
C TYR A 121 7.25 -1.89 -4.25
N TYR A 122 6.04 -1.59 -3.85
CA TYR A 122 5.17 -0.71 -4.64
C TYR A 122 5.52 0.76 -4.46
N HIS A 123 5.71 1.19 -3.20
CA HIS A 123 6.01 2.58 -2.89
C HIS A 123 7.51 2.89 -2.86
N GLU A 124 8.36 1.89 -3.08
CA GLU A 124 9.82 2.04 -3.16
C GLU A 124 10.44 2.70 -1.93
N LYS A 125 9.91 2.37 -0.74
CA LYS A 125 10.39 2.93 0.51
C LYS A 125 11.55 2.14 1.09
N SER A 126 12.50 2.87 1.70
CA SER A 126 13.60 2.28 2.46
C SER A 126 13.10 1.73 3.80
N VAL A 127 13.92 0.91 4.45
CA VAL A 127 13.62 0.40 5.80
C VAL A 127 13.38 1.55 6.79
N GLU A 128 14.19 2.60 6.71
CA GLU A 128 14.05 3.80 7.55
C GLU A 128 12.71 4.50 7.32
N GLU A 129 12.33 4.67 6.06
CA GLU A 129 11.06 5.31 5.70
C GLU A 129 9.87 4.46 6.12
N VAL A 130 9.92 3.14 5.96
CA VAL A 130 8.87 2.23 6.41
C VAL A 130 8.71 2.30 7.92
N ALA A 131 9.82 2.33 8.67
CA ALA A 131 9.81 2.47 10.12
C ALA A 131 9.10 3.77 10.54
N GLU A 132 9.34 4.85 9.84
CA GLU A 132 8.69 6.14 10.07
C GLU A 132 7.19 6.10 9.76
N ILE A 133 6.81 5.53 8.62
CA ILE A 133 5.40 5.44 8.19
C ILE A 133 4.59 4.57 9.15
N VAL A 134 5.11 3.42 9.51
CA VAL A 134 4.41 2.43 10.34
C VAL A 134 4.54 2.71 11.84
N GLY A 135 5.56 3.47 12.22
CA GLY A 135 5.81 3.80 13.63
C GLY A 135 6.41 2.64 14.43
N ILE A 136 7.30 1.87 13.82
CA ILE A 136 7.99 0.72 14.44
C ILE A 136 9.50 0.87 14.25
N PRO A 137 10.32 0.18 15.08
CA PRO A 137 11.77 0.18 14.91
C PRO A 137 12.20 -0.43 13.56
N GLU A 138 13.32 0.03 13.02
CA GLU A 138 13.89 -0.52 11.78
C GLU A 138 14.17 -2.03 11.87
N ALA A 139 14.64 -2.49 13.02
CA ALA A 139 14.86 -3.92 13.27
C ALA A 139 13.57 -4.73 13.10
N THR A 140 12.45 -4.20 13.55
CA THR A 140 11.13 -4.83 13.37
C THR A 140 10.71 -4.85 11.89
N VAL A 141 11.00 -3.77 11.15
CA VAL A 141 10.75 -3.72 9.69
C VAL A 141 11.53 -4.83 8.99
N LYS A 142 12.81 -4.97 9.30
CA LYS A 142 13.68 -6.01 8.72
C LYS A 142 13.17 -7.42 9.01
N THR A 143 12.75 -7.67 10.25
CA THR A 143 12.18 -8.96 10.66
C THR A 143 10.89 -9.27 9.93
N ARG A 144 9.98 -8.30 9.85
CA ARG A 144 8.72 -8.44 9.11
C ARG A 144 8.97 -8.70 7.62
N MET A 145 9.93 -8.00 7.03
CA MET A 145 10.32 -8.19 5.62
C MET A 145 10.86 -9.59 5.38
N PHE A 146 11.71 -10.09 6.27
CA PHE A 146 12.27 -11.44 6.17
C PHE A 146 11.16 -12.49 6.14
N TYR A 147 10.27 -12.47 7.12
CA TYR A 147 9.18 -13.45 7.21
C TYR A 147 8.13 -13.27 6.12
N ALA A 148 7.84 -12.03 5.75
CA ALA A 148 6.91 -11.74 4.65
C ALA A 148 7.42 -12.28 3.32
N ARG A 149 8.69 -12.07 2.99
CA ARG A 149 9.33 -12.61 1.78
C ARG A 149 9.36 -14.14 1.78
N LYS A 150 9.69 -14.73 2.91
CA LYS A 150 9.72 -16.19 3.07
C LYS A 150 8.34 -16.78 2.79
N ARG A 151 7.31 -16.23 3.44
CA ARG A 151 5.93 -16.72 3.26
C ARG A 151 5.44 -16.49 1.83
N LEU A 152 5.74 -15.33 1.25
CA LEU A 152 5.36 -15.00 -0.12
C LEU A 152 6.03 -15.94 -1.12
N SER A 153 7.30 -16.24 -0.93
CA SER A 153 8.05 -17.20 -1.76
C SER A 153 7.41 -18.59 -1.72
N GLU A 154 7.03 -19.08 -0.54
CA GLU A 154 6.33 -20.36 -0.37
C GLU A 154 4.99 -20.36 -1.11
N LEU A 155 4.20 -19.31 -0.97
CA LEU A 155 2.91 -19.16 -1.63
C LEU A 155 3.03 -19.10 -3.16
N LEU A 156 4.04 -18.38 -3.66
CA LEU A 156 4.29 -18.27 -5.11
C LEU A 156 4.73 -19.60 -5.70
N LYS A 157 5.58 -20.37 -5.01
CA LYS A 157 5.98 -21.71 -5.43
C LYS A 157 4.77 -22.65 -5.49
N ALA A 158 3.91 -22.62 -4.48
CA ALA A 158 2.68 -23.42 -4.45
C ALA A 158 1.72 -23.06 -5.59
N ALA A 159 1.74 -21.78 -6.04
CA ALA A 159 0.96 -21.33 -7.18
C ALA A 159 1.64 -21.57 -8.55
N GLY A 160 2.84 -22.16 -8.57
CA GLY A 160 3.58 -22.42 -9.80
C GLY A 160 4.36 -21.23 -10.34
N ILE A 161 4.55 -20.19 -9.54
CA ILE A 161 5.26 -18.94 -9.93
C ILE A 161 6.56 -18.85 -9.14
N ASP A 162 7.57 -19.62 -9.56
CA ASP A 162 8.85 -19.65 -8.85
C ASP A 162 10.01 -18.93 -9.58
N ARG A 163 9.76 -18.44 -10.79
CA ARG A 163 10.79 -17.77 -11.59
C ARG A 163 10.65 -16.25 -11.59
N GLY A 164 11.74 -15.56 -11.27
CA GLY A 164 11.84 -14.12 -11.39
C GLY A 164 11.49 -13.32 -10.14
N TRP A 165 11.39 -13.97 -9.01
CA TRP A 165 11.24 -13.27 -7.72
C TRP A 165 12.60 -13.21 -7.02
N PRO A 166 13.08 -11.99 -6.69
CA PRO A 166 14.35 -11.83 -5.95
C PRO A 166 14.28 -12.26 -4.49
#